data_ec178345a0b85ebca3c9715f5e1ea3a3
#
_entry.id   ec178345a0b85ebca3c9715f5e1ea3a3
#
_cell.length_a   1.000
_cell.length_b   1.000
_cell.length_c   1.000
_cell.angle_alpha   90.00
_cell.angle_beta   90.00
_cell.angle_gamma   90.00
#
_symmetry.space_group_name_H-M   'P 1'
#
loop_
_entity.id
_entity.type
_entity.pdbx_description
1 polymer ?
#
loop_
_entity_poly.entity_id
_entity_poly.type
_entity_poly.pdbx_seq_one_letter_code
_entity_poly.pdbx_strand_id
1 'polypeptide(L)'
;MRAHRGALFLSSIMEAHFQSEPVFYLRFPRHDADALFAVGVEECLVLDAEEIIDWLALRRWLETKPDWVFGWMGYDARRAVEHFDERGFKRGQMPVLCLVKPRHVARIKDGAYDMLKGAWNEAWKEWLNPDEITPTTFDQVSWQQGVSHAEYLNHANDLMQQIQRGNLYEANYCIDFFAEATLSHPRDVWRKLYHKTKAPFAAYVECGPWHLMCASPERYLKRSGNTVISQPIKGTARRSEDPAEDTLLKQQLASSRKERAENVMIVDLVRNDLSRCALPGTVKVDELFGVHSFETVHHLISTISCEVDASCDWVDLMKASFPMGSMTGAPKLSAMQWIERHERVSRGIYSGTLGYIEPNGDFDFNVVIRSIQYHADQRLLQCNVGGAITALCDLEEEYKECLLKASAVLDVLR
;
A
#
# COMPACT_ATOMS: atom_id res chain seq x y z
N MET A 1 7.09 -12.33 -36.65
CA MET A 1 8.18 -12.84 -35.77
C MET A 1 8.23 -12.25 -34.37
N ARG A 2 7.27 -11.39 -33.90
CA ARG A 2 7.23 -10.84 -32.52
C ARG A 2 6.25 -11.57 -31.58
N ALA A 3 5.33 -12.40 -32.07
CA ALA A 3 4.32 -13.07 -31.26
C ALA A 3 4.83 -14.33 -30.50
N HIS A 4 5.95 -14.94 -30.93
CA HIS A 4 6.51 -16.12 -30.25
C HIS A 4 7.48 -15.81 -29.09
N ARG A 5 7.89 -14.53 -28.93
CA ARG A 5 8.74 -14.13 -27.78
C ARG A 5 7.94 -13.94 -26.49
N GLY A 6 6.63 -13.64 -26.56
CA GLY A 6 5.81 -13.41 -25.36
C GLY A 6 5.57 -14.67 -24.51
N ALA A 7 5.30 -15.82 -25.13
CA ALA A 7 4.98 -17.03 -24.38
C ALA A 7 6.23 -17.72 -23.78
N LEU A 8 7.38 -17.63 -24.47
CA LEU A 8 8.68 -18.12 -23.96
C LEU A 8 9.23 -17.20 -22.85
N PHE A 9 8.91 -15.91 -22.88
CA PHE A 9 9.28 -14.95 -21.85
C PHE A 9 8.56 -15.19 -20.52
N LEU A 10 7.26 -15.57 -20.58
CA LEU A 10 6.45 -15.84 -19.38
C LEU A 10 6.92 -17.08 -18.59
N SER A 11 7.33 -18.17 -19.28
CA SER A 11 7.78 -19.39 -18.59
C SER A 11 9.17 -19.27 -17.97
N SER A 12 10.10 -18.53 -18.62
CA SER A 12 11.45 -18.32 -18.09
C SER A 12 11.47 -17.33 -16.91
N ILE A 13 10.52 -16.40 -16.86
CA ILE A 13 10.34 -15.46 -15.74
C ILE A 13 9.76 -16.19 -14.51
N MET A 14 8.84 -17.14 -14.70
CA MET A 14 8.26 -17.92 -13.58
C MET A 14 9.33 -18.71 -12.81
N GLU A 15 10.23 -19.41 -13.51
CA GLU A 15 11.30 -20.20 -12.86
C GLU A 15 12.38 -19.31 -12.23
N ALA A 16 12.62 -18.11 -12.77
CA ALA A 16 13.66 -17.20 -12.27
C ALA A 16 13.21 -16.42 -11.03
N HIS A 17 11.91 -16.12 -10.86
CA HIS A 17 11.40 -15.27 -9.78
C HIS A 17 10.78 -16.05 -8.62
N PHE A 18 10.32 -17.28 -8.81
CA PHE A 18 9.62 -18.04 -7.77
C PHE A 18 10.35 -19.35 -7.45
N GLN A 19 11.26 -19.30 -6.47
CA GLN A 19 11.85 -20.51 -5.88
C GLN A 19 10.85 -21.27 -4.99
N SER A 20 9.81 -20.59 -4.47
CA SER A 20 8.69 -21.14 -3.72
C SER A 20 7.37 -20.69 -4.34
N GLU A 21 6.27 -21.40 -4.05
CA GLU A 21 4.93 -20.99 -4.50
C GLU A 21 4.55 -19.65 -3.84
N PRO A 22 4.15 -18.62 -4.62
CA PRO A 22 3.69 -17.36 -4.06
C PRO A 22 2.50 -17.57 -3.12
N VAL A 23 2.53 -16.83 -2.01
CA VAL A 23 1.47 -16.81 -1.02
C VAL A 23 0.99 -15.38 -0.81
N PHE A 24 -0.33 -15.18 -0.85
CA PHE A 24 -1.00 -13.93 -0.51
C PHE A 24 -2.01 -14.21 0.58
N TYR A 25 -1.90 -13.50 1.69
CA TYR A 25 -2.87 -13.51 2.78
C TYR A 25 -3.31 -12.07 3.05
N LEU A 26 -4.56 -11.76 2.65
CA LEU A 26 -5.09 -10.40 2.68
C LEU A 26 -6.27 -10.32 3.66
N ARG A 27 -6.14 -9.54 4.73
CA ARG A 27 -7.21 -9.24 5.70
C ARG A 27 -7.87 -7.91 5.34
N PHE A 28 -8.63 -7.90 4.27
CA PHE A 28 -9.34 -6.70 3.83
C PHE A 28 -10.81 -6.76 4.29
N PRO A 29 -11.42 -5.61 4.63
CA PRO A 29 -12.81 -5.59 5.12
C PRO A 29 -13.79 -6.12 4.07
N ARG A 30 -14.33 -7.29 4.34
CA ARG A 30 -15.36 -7.97 3.54
C ARG A 30 -16.50 -8.40 4.46
N HIS A 31 -17.72 -8.44 3.92
CA HIS A 31 -18.87 -8.92 4.66
C HIS A 31 -18.91 -10.46 4.77
N ASP A 32 -18.24 -11.15 3.87
CA ASP A 32 -18.26 -12.59 3.68
C ASP A 32 -16.98 -13.30 4.11
N ALA A 33 -15.93 -12.56 4.50
CA ALA A 33 -14.64 -13.13 4.88
C ALA A 33 -13.86 -12.24 5.85
N ASP A 34 -13.04 -12.88 6.71
CA ASP A 34 -12.01 -12.22 7.53
C ASP A 34 -10.73 -12.03 6.74
N ALA A 35 -10.45 -12.95 5.80
CA ALA A 35 -9.31 -12.89 4.91
C ALA A 35 -9.56 -13.62 3.58
N LEU A 36 -8.79 -13.22 2.56
CA LEU A 36 -8.55 -14.01 1.36
C LEU A 36 -7.15 -14.61 1.42
N PHE A 37 -7.07 -15.89 1.07
CA PHE A 37 -5.82 -16.63 0.97
C PHE A 37 -5.66 -17.14 -0.45
N ALA A 38 -4.51 -16.85 -1.07
CA ALA A 38 -4.19 -17.34 -2.40
C ALA A 38 -2.79 -17.92 -2.44
N VAL A 39 -2.62 -19.02 -3.16
CA VAL A 39 -1.35 -19.73 -3.25
C VAL A 39 -1.15 -20.40 -4.60
N GLY A 40 0.12 -20.50 -5.00
CA GLY A 40 0.56 -21.07 -6.27
C GLY A 40 0.36 -20.13 -7.45
N VAL A 41 0.84 -20.51 -8.60
CA VAL A 41 0.83 -19.73 -9.84
C VAL A 41 0.28 -20.55 -11.00
N GLU A 42 -0.77 -20.09 -11.66
CA GLU A 42 -1.13 -20.51 -13.02
C GLU A 42 -0.48 -19.61 -14.06
N GLU A 43 -0.62 -18.30 -13.86
CA GLU A 43 -0.02 -17.27 -14.71
C GLU A 43 0.48 -16.13 -13.83
N CYS A 44 1.53 -15.44 -14.23
CA CYS A 44 1.98 -14.22 -13.59
C CYS A 44 2.52 -13.20 -14.59
N LEU A 45 2.46 -11.95 -14.18
CA LEU A 45 3.11 -10.81 -14.84
C LEU A 45 3.97 -10.10 -13.80
N VAL A 46 5.29 -10.16 -13.99
CA VAL A 46 6.27 -9.52 -13.11
C VAL A 46 7.09 -8.55 -13.94
N LEU A 47 7.22 -7.33 -13.45
CA LEU A 47 8.09 -6.30 -14.02
C LEU A 47 9.07 -5.85 -12.94
N ASP A 48 10.36 -5.91 -13.26
CA ASP A 48 11.41 -5.47 -12.34
C ASP A 48 11.38 -3.95 -12.13
N ALA A 49 12.06 -3.50 -11.10
CA ALA A 49 12.03 -2.11 -10.64
C ALA A 49 12.45 -1.08 -11.71
N GLU A 50 13.15 -1.51 -12.77
CA GLU A 50 13.59 -0.64 -13.88
C GLU A 50 12.65 -0.63 -15.07
N GLU A 51 11.74 -1.57 -15.15
CA GLU A 51 10.82 -1.71 -16.26
C GLU A 51 9.65 -0.72 -16.17
N ILE A 52 9.13 -0.37 -17.33
CA ILE A 52 7.96 0.51 -17.46
C ILE A 52 6.75 -0.32 -17.87
N ILE A 53 5.63 -0.11 -17.22
CA ILE A 53 4.39 -0.83 -17.49
C ILE A 53 3.89 -0.48 -18.90
N ASP A 54 3.77 -1.49 -19.77
CA ASP A 54 2.97 -1.41 -20.99
C ASP A 54 1.50 -1.67 -20.63
N TRP A 55 0.72 -0.61 -20.49
CA TRP A 55 -0.68 -0.68 -20.10
C TRP A 55 -1.55 -1.49 -21.05
N LEU A 56 -1.22 -1.52 -22.35
CA LEU A 56 -1.96 -2.30 -23.32
C LEU A 56 -1.67 -3.80 -23.19
N ALA A 57 -0.41 -4.15 -22.97
CA ALA A 57 -0.01 -5.53 -22.71
C ALA A 57 -0.61 -6.05 -21.40
N LEU A 58 -0.60 -5.22 -20.35
CA LEU A 58 -1.22 -5.52 -19.05
C LEU A 58 -2.73 -5.78 -19.18
N ARG A 59 -3.45 -4.91 -19.90
CA ARG A 59 -4.90 -5.10 -20.14
C ARG A 59 -5.16 -6.42 -20.86
N ARG A 60 -4.46 -6.69 -21.94
CA ARG A 60 -4.59 -7.96 -22.68
C ARG A 60 -4.37 -9.18 -21.79
N TRP A 61 -3.37 -9.12 -20.90
CA TRP A 61 -3.10 -10.21 -19.97
C TRP A 61 -4.24 -10.43 -18.98
N LEU A 62 -4.84 -9.36 -18.45
CA LEU A 62 -6.01 -9.44 -17.56
C LEU A 62 -7.23 -10.01 -18.29
N GLU A 63 -7.50 -9.58 -19.54
CA GLU A 63 -8.67 -9.95 -20.33
C GLU A 63 -8.59 -11.38 -20.91
N THR A 64 -7.38 -11.92 -21.13
CA THR A 64 -7.17 -13.23 -21.79
C THR A 64 -7.94 -14.35 -21.09
N LYS A 65 -8.02 -14.33 -19.77
CA LYS A 65 -8.78 -15.27 -18.96
C LYS A 65 -9.23 -14.55 -17.69
N PRO A 66 -10.52 -14.16 -17.57
CA PRO A 66 -11.05 -13.64 -16.32
C PRO A 66 -10.84 -14.63 -15.20
N ASP A 67 -10.10 -14.23 -14.17
CA ASP A 67 -9.71 -15.06 -13.05
C ASP A 67 -9.45 -14.18 -11.83
N TRP A 68 -9.26 -14.80 -10.67
CA TRP A 68 -8.68 -14.15 -9.52
C TRP A 68 -7.26 -13.70 -9.84
N VAL A 69 -6.96 -12.45 -9.52
CA VAL A 69 -5.61 -11.88 -9.62
C VAL A 69 -5.23 -11.29 -8.29
N PHE A 70 -4.07 -11.66 -7.77
CA PHE A 70 -3.48 -11.08 -6.56
C PHE A 70 -2.17 -10.40 -6.90
N GLY A 71 -1.85 -9.30 -6.24
CA GLY A 71 -0.57 -8.66 -6.50
C GLY A 71 -0.48 -7.22 -6.08
N TRP A 72 0.59 -6.59 -6.52
CA TRP A 72 0.93 -5.22 -6.17
C TRP A 72 1.42 -4.42 -7.36
N MET A 73 1.31 -3.11 -7.22
CA MET A 73 1.95 -2.12 -8.06
C MET A 73 2.70 -1.13 -7.16
N GLY A 74 4.02 -1.09 -7.27
CA GLY A 74 4.89 -0.22 -6.49
C GLY A 74 4.79 1.25 -6.91
N TYR A 75 5.19 2.16 -6.02
CA TYR A 75 5.15 3.60 -6.28
C TYR A 75 5.90 4.00 -7.54
N ASP A 76 6.99 3.30 -7.86
CA ASP A 76 7.82 3.59 -9.03
C ASP A 76 7.13 3.28 -10.37
N ALA A 77 5.97 2.59 -10.35
CA ALA A 77 5.09 2.45 -11.51
C ALA A 77 4.52 3.81 -12.01
N ARG A 78 4.61 4.88 -11.19
CA ARG A 78 4.28 6.26 -11.60
C ARG A 78 4.96 6.68 -12.91
N ARG A 79 6.12 6.12 -13.24
CA ARG A 79 6.85 6.38 -14.49
C ARG A 79 6.09 5.94 -15.75
N ALA A 80 5.17 5.02 -15.62
CA ALA A 80 4.28 4.62 -16.71
C ALA A 80 3.06 5.56 -16.87
N VAL A 81 2.82 6.44 -15.89
CA VAL A 81 1.75 7.43 -15.93
C VAL A 81 2.30 8.80 -16.35
N GLU A 82 3.48 9.16 -15.81
CA GLU A 82 4.13 10.46 -16.04
C GLU A 82 5.63 10.27 -16.26
N HIS A 83 6.25 11.14 -17.05
CA HIS A 83 7.70 11.11 -17.27
C HIS A 83 8.47 11.71 -16.09
N PHE A 84 9.30 10.89 -15.45
CA PHE A 84 10.22 11.30 -14.38
C PHE A 84 11.64 10.87 -14.71
N ASP A 85 12.62 11.75 -14.39
CA ASP A 85 14.03 11.37 -14.35
C ASP A 85 14.29 10.56 -13.08
N GLU A 86 14.77 9.34 -13.18
CA GLU A 86 15.16 8.55 -12.01
C GLU A 86 16.37 9.15 -11.32
N ARG A 87 16.26 9.43 -10.03
CA ARG A 87 17.35 9.96 -9.21
C ARG A 87 17.62 9.13 -7.95
N GLY A 88 16.64 8.37 -7.47
CA GLY A 88 16.74 7.62 -6.22
C GLY A 88 17.60 6.36 -6.33
N PHE A 89 18.43 6.12 -5.31
CA PHE A 89 19.15 4.86 -5.14
C PHE A 89 18.15 3.73 -4.85
N LYS A 90 18.27 2.61 -5.55
CA LYS A 90 17.43 1.43 -5.34
C LYS A 90 18.05 0.53 -4.28
N ARG A 91 17.33 0.34 -3.17
CA ARG A 91 17.74 -0.54 -2.08
C ARG A 91 16.84 -1.78 -2.06
N GLY A 92 17.36 -2.93 -2.48
CA GLY A 92 16.70 -4.24 -2.34
C GLY A 92 15.23 -4.27 -2.74
N GLN A 93 14.87 -3.64 -3.87
CA GLN A 93 13.48 -3.37 -4.19
C GLN A 93 12.73 -4.59 -4.73
N MET A 94 11.49 -4.75 -4.27
CA MET A 94 10.52 -5.63 -4.90
C MET A 94 10.24 -5.20 -6.34
N PRO A 95 9.80 -6.12 -7.22
CA PRO A 95 9.34 -5.79 -8.57
C PRO A 95 8.36 -4.61 -8.55
N VAL A 96 8.43 -3.76 -9.58
CA VAL A 96 7.53 -2.59 -9.70
C VAL A 96 6.07 -3.01 -9.93
N LEU A 97 5.87 -4.17 -10.53
CA LEU A 97 4.57 -4.81 -10.71
C LEU A 97 4.73 -6.32 -10.51
N CYS A 98 3.85 -6.91 -9.74
CA CYS A 98 3.69 -8.35 -9.69
C CYS A 98 2.20 -8.66 -9.59
N LEU A 99 1.66 -9.32 -10.60
CA LEU A 99 0.29 -9.81 -10.64
C LEU A 99 0.32 -11.31 -10.88
N VAL A 100 -0.42 -12.05 -10.06
CA VAL A 100 -0.46 -13.52 -10.08
C VAL A 100 -1.90 -13.97 -10.23
N LYS A 101 -2.18 -14.85 -11.20
CA LYS A 101 -3.38 -15.69 -11.23
C LYS A 101 -3.06 -16.96 -10.46
N PRO A 102 -3.58 -17.12 -9.23
CA PRO A 102 -3.20 -18.24 -8.36
C PRO A 102 -3.87 -19.53 -8.78
N ARG A 103 -3.28 -20.67 -8.38
CA ARG A 103 -3.91 -21.99 -8.53
C ARG A 103 -5.04 -22.22 -7.55
N HIS A 104 -4.90 -21.66 -6.36
CA HIS A 104 -5.83 -21.89 -5.26
C HIS A 104 -6.20 -20.56 -4.62
N VAL A 105 -7.49 -20.36 -4.38
CA VAL A 105 -8.02 -19.20 -3.66
C VAL A 105 -9.03 -19.70 -2.64
N ALA A 106 -8.88 -19.29 -1.40
CA ALA A 106 -9.80 -19.57 -0.31
C ALA A 106 -10.25 -18.28 0.36
N ARG A 107 -11.49 -18.29 0.81
CA ARG A 107 -12.06 -17.33 1.71
C ARG A 107 -11.97 -17.92 3.13
N ILE A 108 -11.43 -17.16 4.08
CA ILE A 108 -11.30 -17.57 5.47
C ILE A 108 -12.28 -16.75 6.31
N LYS A 109 -13.05 -17.41 7.17
CA LYS A 109 -13.98 -16.78 8.09
C LYS A 109 -14.11 -17.62 9.36
N ASP A 110 -14.03 -17.00 10.53
CA ASP A 110 -14.20 -17.64 11.84
C ASP A 110 -13.36 -18.93 12.01
N GLY A 111 -12.12 -18.92 11.47
CA GLY A 111 -11.21 -20.07 11.53
C GLY A 111 -11.57 -21.24 10.59
N ALA A 112 -12.58 -21.07 9.74
CA ALA A 112 -12.95 -22.00 8.66
C ALA A 112 -12.56 -21.45 7.30
N TYR A 113 -12.56 -22.31 6.28
CA TYR A 113 -12.29 -21.88 4.90
C TYR A 113 -13.39 -22.34 3.95
N ASP A 114 -13.54 -21.57 2.86
CA ASP A 114 -14.37 -21.90 1.72
C ASP A 114 -13.55 -21.68 0.43
N MET A 115 -13.44 -22.71 -0.39
CA MET A 115 -12.65 -22.65 -1.62
C MET A 115 -13.41 -21.91 -2.71
N LEU A 116 -12.80 -20.83 -3.22
CA LEU A 116 -13.27 -20.06 -4.37
C LEU A 116 -12.66 -20.56 -5.68
N LYS A 117 -11.45 -21.18 -5.59
CA LYS A 117 -10.74 -21.75 -6.72
C LYS A 117 -9.81 -22.88 -6.24
N GLY A 118 -9.68 -23.95 -7.02
CA GLY A 118 -8.78 -25.08 -6.73
C GLY A 118 -9.22 -25.93 -5.55
N ALA A 119 -8.26 -26.47 -4.80
CA ALA A 119 -8.50 -27.35 -3.66
C ALA A 119 -7.62 -26.94 -2.47
N TRP A 120 -8.11 -27.19 -1.25
CA TRP A 120 -7.37 -26.95 -0.02
C TRP A 120 -6.26 -27.98 0.17
N ASN A 121 -5.13 -27.53 0.73
CA ASN A 121 -4.07 -28.40 1.21
C ASN A 121 -3.95 -28.25 2.73
N GLU A 122 -3.92 -29.37 3.45
CA GLU A 122 -3.81 -29.37 4.91
C GLU A 122 -2.55 -28.68 5.45
N ALA A 123 -1.48 -28.59 4.63
CA ALA A 123 -0.29 -27.82 4.97
C ALA A 123 -0.57 -26.32 5.18
N TRP A 124 -1.70 -25.82 4.68
CA TRP A 124 -2.09 -24.40 4.82
C TRP A 124 -2.95 -24.14 6.06
N LYS A 125 -3.21 -25.14 6.88
CA LYS A 125 -4.07 -25.05 8.08
C LYS A 125 -3.65 -23.94 9.04
N GLU A 126 -2.37 -23.66 9.12
CA GLU A 126 -1.81 -22.58 9.93
C GLU A 126 -2.26 -21.17 9.51
N TRP A 127 -2.82 -21.01 8.29
CA TRP A 127 -3.37 -19.75 7.80
C TRP A 127 -4.82 -19.50 8.28
N LEU A 128 -5.49 -20.52 8.82
CA LEU A 128 -6.87 -20.37 9.32
C LEU A 128 -6.90 -19.53 10.60
N ASN A 129 -5.87 -19.66 11.44
CA ASN A 129 -5.76 -18.96 12.72
C ASN A 129 -4.45 -18.15 12.78
N PRO A 130 -4.34 -17.02 12.05
CA PRO A 130 -3.14 -16.21 12.06
C PRO A 130 -2.84 -15.55 13.41
N ASP A 131 -3.83 -15.56 14.30
CA ASP A 131 -3.71 -15.01 15.66
C ASP A 131 -2.94 -15.95 16.62
N GLU A 132 -2.74 -17.23 16.27
CA GLU A 132 -1.87 -18.13 17.02
C GLU A 132 -0.40 -17.77 16.75
N ILE A 133 0.19 -16.97 17.63
CA ILE A 133 1.62 -16.63 17.57
C ILE A 133 2.40 -17.80 18.16
N THR A 134 3.18 -18.49 17.34
CA THR A 134 4.23 -19.35 17.85
C THR A 134 5.31 -18.48 18.50
N PRO A 135 5.73 -18.76 19.75
CA PRO A 135 6.81 -18.02 20.36
C PRO A 135 8.09 -18.16 19.52
N THR A 136 8.35 -17.23 18.66
CA THR A 136 9.57 -17.16 17.85
C THR A 136 10.49 -16.12 18.46
N THR A 137 11.72 -16.56 18.78
CA THR A 137 12.79 -15.63 19.13
C THR A 137 13.35 -15.09 17.81
N PHE A 138 13.40 -13.78 17.70
CA PHE A 138 14.10 -13.10 16.61
C PHE A 138 15.42 -12.56 17.13
N ASP A 139 16.45 -12.61 16.31
CA ASP A 139 17.65 -11.83 16.58
C ASP A 139 17.27 -10.35 16.58
N GLN A 140 17.80 -9.61 17.55
CA GLN A 140 17.54 -8.18 17.65
C GLN A 140 18.06 -7.48 16.39
N VAL A 141 17.19 -6.76 15.71
CA VAL A 141 17.51 -6.05 14.46
C VAL A 141 17.98 -4.64 14.77
N SER A 142 19.19 -4.31 14.31
CA SER A 142 19.73 -2.96 14.42
C SER A 142 19.35 -2.13 13.19
N TRP A 143 18.32 -1.31 13.31
CA TRP A 143 17.83 -0.45 12.24
C TRP A 143 18.73 0.77 12.05
N GLN A 144 19.03 1.07 10.78
CA GLN A 144 19.72 2.28 10.35
C GLN A 144 18.70 3.20 9.68
N GLN A 145 18.82 4.50 9.88
CA GLN A 145 18.04 5.51 9.21
C GLN A 145 18.78 6.00 7.97
N GLY A 146 18.09 6.06 6.80
CA GLY A 146 18.71 6.42 5.53
C GLY A 146 18.95 7.93 5.38
N VAL A 147 18.23 8.76 6.14
CA VAL A 147 18.33 10.22 6.12
C VAL A 147 18.52 10.72 7.55
N SER A 148 19.58 11.48 7.83
CA SER A 148 19.82 12.08 9.15
C SER A 148 18.77 13.13 9.49
N HIS A 149 18.61 13.45 10.79
CA HIS A 149 17.71 14.51 11.26
C HIS A 149 17.96 15.87 10.55
N ALA A 150 19.23 16.28 10.48
CA ALA A 150 19.62 17.54 9.83
C ALA A 150 19.26 17.54 8.32
N GLU A 151 19.47 16.43 7.63
CA GLU A 151 19.10 16.28 6.22
C GLU A 151 17.58 16.32 6.04
N TYR A 152 16.82 15.62 6.92
CA TYR A 152 15.37 15.68 6.89
C TYR A 152 14.86 17.12 6.97
N LEU A 153 15.35 17.89 7.97
CA LEU A 153 14.93 19.28 8.15
C LEU A 153 15.29 20.17 6.96
N ASN A 154 16.47 19.97 6.37
CA ASN A 154 16.88 20.73 5.18
C ASN A 154 15.95 20.43 4.00
N HIS A 155 15.67 19.16 3.70
CA HIS A 155 14.77 18.77 2.61
C HIS A 155 13.34 19.23 2.85
N ALA A 156 12.84 19.06 4.06
CA ALA A 156 11.48 19.50 4.44
C ALA A 156 11.35 21.03 4.37
N ASN A 157 12.39 21.79 4.76
CA ASN A 157 12.42 23.24 4.64
C ASN A 157 12.39 23.70 3.18
N ASP A 158 13.13 23.03 2.30
CA ASP A 158 13.08 23.34 0.87
C ASP A 158 11.68 23.11 0.29
N LEU A 159 11.03 21.98 0.65
CA LEU A 159 9.65 21.70 0.26
C LEU A 159 8.70 22.79 0.79
N MET A 160 8.83 23.18 2.06
CA MET A 160 8.04 24.25 2.65
C MET A 160 8.22 25.58 1.92
N GLN A 161 9.45 25.94 1.52
CA GLN A 161 9.69 27.14 0.72
C GLN A 161 8.99 27.07 -0.64
N GLN A 162 8.91 25.91 -1.27
CA GLN A 162 8.17 25.76 -2.54
C GLN A 162 6.66 25.92 -2.31
N ILE A 163 6.15 25.46 -1.19
CA ILE A 163 4.76 25.66 -0.80
C ILE A 163 4.48 27.16 -0.58
N GLN A 164 5.34 27.85 0.15
CA GLN A 164 5.22 29.31 0.38
C GLN A 164 5.30 30.14 -0.90
N ARG A 165 6.05 29.64 -1.92
CA ARG A 165 6.11 30.26 -3.27
C ARG A 165 4.88 29.93 -4.14
N GLY A 166 3.99 29.06 -3.70
CA GLY A 166 2.79 28.65 -4.44
C GLY A 166 3.02 27.56 -5.50
N ASN A 167 4.19 26.93 -5.51
CA ASN A 167 4.48 25.82 -6.42
C ASN A 167 3.80 24.50 -5.99
N LEU A 168 3.51 24.37 -4.70
CA LEU A 168 2.85 23.23 -4.05
C LEU A 168 1.88 23.74 -3.00
N TYR A 169 0.92 22.90 -2.61
CA TYR A 169 0.09 23.08 -1.39
C TYR A 169 0.50 22.10 -0.29
N GLU A 170 0.90 20.89 -0.68
CA GLU A 170 1.30 19.78 0.21
C GLU A 170 2.27 18.86 -0.55
N ALA A 171 3.25 18.30 0.17
CA ALA A 171 4.08 17.20 -0.31
C ALA A 171 4.25 16.16 0.80
N ASN A 172 3.98 14.88 0.50
CA ASN A 172 4.25 13.78 1.42
C ASN A 172 5.72 13.34 1.28
N TYR A 173 6.58 13.81 2.20
CA TYR A 173 8.01 13.51 2.20
C TYR A 173 8.31 12.26 3.01
N CYS A 174 9.10 11.35 2.44
CA CYS A 174 9.38 10.04 3.01
C CYS A 174 10.86 9.86 3.35
N ILE A 175 11.10 9.05 4.39
CA ILE A 175 12.42 8.57 4.80
C ILE A 175 12.39 7.05 4.94
N ASP A 176 13.55 6.41 4.77
CA ASP A 176 13.71 4.98 4.89
C ASP A 176 14.48 4.57 6.14
N PHE A 177 14.13 3.40 6.65
CA PHE A 177 14.89 2.63 7.64
C PHE A 177 15.23 1.29 7.01
N PHE A 178 16.45 0.82 7.25
CA PHE A 178 16.92 -0.44 6.74
C PHE A 178 17.80 -1.18 7.74
N ALA A 179 17.87 -2.49 7.58
CA ALA A 179 18.73 -3.34 8.40
C ALA A 179 19.12 -4.60 7.64
N GLU A 180 20.27 -5.17 7.97
CA GLU A 180 20.69 -6.49 7.53
C GLU A 180 20.37 -7.51 8.62
N ALA A 181 19.51 -8.47 8.31
CA ALA A 181 19.17 -9.56 9.22
C ALA A 181 18.61 -10.76 8.46
N THR A 182 18.77 -11.95 9.03
CA THR A 182 18.11 -13.16 8.55
C THR A 182 16.83 -13.38 9.34
N LEU A 183 15.69 -13.41 8.64
CA LEU A 183 14.42 -13.78 9.26
C LEU A 183 14.12 -15.24 8.94
N SER A 184 14.13 -16.11 9.97
CA SER A 184 13.76 -17.52 9.79
C SER A 184 12.26 -17.68 9.50
N HIS A 185 11.43 -16.78 10.03
CA HIS A 185 9.98 -16.85 9.95
C HIS A 185 9.38 -15.45 9.69
N PRO A 186 9.47 -14.90 8.46
CA PRO A 186 8.95 -13.57 8.15
C PRO A 186 7.44 -13.43 8.43
N ARG A 187 6.68 -14.50 8.27
CA ARG A 187 5.25 -14.54 8.57
C ARG A 187 4.96 -14.25 10.06
N ASP A 188 5.77 -14.73 10.97
CA ASP A 188 5.56 -14.48 12.40
C ASP A 188 5.86 -13.02 12.77
N VAL A 189 6.78 -12.37 12.04
CA VAL A 189 6.97 -10.91 12.13
C VAL A 189 5.69 -10.17 11.72
N TRP A 190 5.08 -10.59 10.61
CA TRP A 190 3.79 -10.03 10.17
C TRP A 190 2.69 -10.28 11.21
N ARG A 191 2.61 -11.47 11.79
CA ARG A 191 1.62 -11.78 12.84
C ARG A 191 1.80 -10.86 14.04
N LYS A 192 3.03 -10.63 14.52
CA LYS A 192 3.30 -9.67 15.60
C LYS A 192 2.88 -8.26 15.21
N LEU A 193 3.21 -7.82 13.98
CA LEU A 193 2.83 -6.51 13.47
C LEU A 193 1.30 -6.36 13.40
N TYR A 194 0.62 -7.37 12.88
CA TYR A 194 -0.84 -7.38 12.83
C TYR A 194 -1.47 -7.35 14.23
N HIS A 195 -0.98 -8.18 15.16
CA HIS A 195 -1.46 -8.19 16.54
C HIS A 195 -1.32 -6.83 17.22
N LYS A 196 -0.20 -6.14 16.98
CA LYS A 196 0.07 -4.82 17.55
C LYS A 196 -0.84 -3.73 16.97
N THR A 197 -1.17 -3.84 15.69
CA THR A 197 -1.85 -2.75 14.96
C THR A 197 -3.33 -3.00 14.70
N LYS A 198 -3.74 -4.26 14.55
CA LYS A 198 -5.07 -4.69 14.10
C LYS A 198 -5.55 -3.92 12.86
N ALA A 199 -4.62 -3.66 11.96
CA ALA A 199 -4.84 -2.84 10.79
C ALA A 199 -5.88 -3.48 9.84
N PRO A 200 -6.86 -2.69 9.33
CA PRO A 200 -7.97 -3.25 8.54
C PRO A 200 -7.58 -3.74 7.15
N PHE A 201 -6.43 -3.32 6.62
CA PHE A 201 -5.90 -3.76 5.33
C PHE A 201 -4.54 -4.44 5.51
N ALA A 202 -4.43 -5.27 6.55
CA ALA A 202 -3.22 -6.04 6.80
C ALA A 202 -3.05 -7.12 5.73
N ALA A 203 -1.80 -7.37 5.35
CA ALA A 203 -1.47 -8.38 4.35
C ALA A 203 -0.09 -8.98 4.59
N TYR A 204 0.05 -10.26 4.31
CA TYR A 204 1.32 -10.93 4.14
C TYR A 204 1.46 -11.42 2.72
N VAL A 205 2.61 -11.16 2.12
CA VAL A 205 2.96 -11.67 0.81
C VAL A 205 4.32 -12.34 0.89
N GLU A 206 4.40 -13.52 0.31
CA GLU A 206 5.65 -14.23 0.01
C GLU A 206 5.70 -14.52 -1.47
N CYS A 207 6.77 -14.09 -2.15
CA CYS A 207 6.89 -14.18 -3.59
C CYS A 207 8.37 -14.34 -3.97
N GLY A 208 8.83 -15.59 -4.10
CA GLY A 208 10.25 -15.90 -4.23
C GLY A 208 11.04 -15.40 -3.01
N PRO A 209 12.13 -14.63 -3.20
CA PRO A 209 12.92 -14.10 -2.09
C PRO A 209 12.25 -12.91 -1.38
N TRP A 210 11.11 -12.42 -1.88
CA TRP A 210 10.45 -11.23 -1.40
C TRP A 210 9.37 -11.56 -0.38
N HIS A 211 9.38 -10.85 0.75
CA HIS A 211 8.33 -10.89 1.75
C HIS A 211 7.84 -9.47 2.04
N LEU A 212 6.53 -9.28 2.06
CA LEU A 212 5.91 -8.04 2.48
C LEU A 212 5.05 -8.29 3.72
N MET A 213 5.41 -7.65 4.81
CA MET A 213 4.66 -7.63 6.06
C MET A 213 3.94 -6.30 6.18
N CYS A 214 2.68 -6.25 5.72
CA CYS A 214 1.90 -5.03 5.60
C CYS A 214 0.86 -4.94 6.72
N ALA A 215 0.78 -3.77 7.37
CA ALA A 215 -0.24 -3.41 8.35
C ALA A 215 -0.91 -2.07 7.97
N SER A 216 -1.37 -1.98 6.73
CA SER A 216 -1.99 -0.75 6.22
C SER A 216 -3.34 -0.47 6.87
N PRO A 217 -3.60 0.77 7.29
CA PRO A 217 -4.92 1.19 7.71
C PRO A 217 -5.80 1.69 6.55
N GLU A 218 -5.25 1.91 5.34
CA GLU A 218 -5.86 2.75 4.31
C GLU A 218 -6.26 1.96 3.06
N ARG A 219 -7.52 2.15 2.61
CA ARG A 219 -7.98 1.70 1.29
C ARG A 219 -7.59 2.73 0.24
N TYR A 220 -7.00 2.25 -0.84
CA TYR A 220 -6.75 3.06 -2.03
C TYR A 220 -7.97 3.12 -2.93
N LEU A 221 -8.33 2.01 -3.57
CA LEU A 221 -9.49 1.90 -4.44
C LEU A 221 -10.20 0.56 -4.25
N LYS A 222 -11.54 0.60 -4.26
CA LYS A 222 -12.39 -0.58 -4.34
C LYS A 222 -13.42 -0.37 -5.44
N ARG A 223 -13.68 -1.41 -6.24
CA ARG A 223 -14.79 -1.49 -7.17
C ARG A 223 -15.77 -2.57 -6.74
N SER A 224 -17.05 -2.28 -6.82
CA SER A 224 -18.15 -3.23 -6.67
C SER A 224 -19.19 -2.93 -7.75
N GLY A 225 -19.27 -3.80 -8.75
CA GLY A 225 -20.07 -3.52 -9.94
C GLY A 225 -19.56 -2.27 -10.68
N ASN A 226 -20.42 -1.26 -10.81
CA ASN A 226 -20.04 0.00 -11.44
C ASN A 226 -19.61 1.08 -10.46
N THR A 227 -19.72 0.85 -9.16
CA THR A 227 -19.34 1.83 -8.13
C THR A 227 -17.88 1.67 -7.76
N VAL A 228 -17.15 2.76 -7.79
CA VAL A 228 -15.75 2.85 -7.33
C VAL A 228 -15.68 3.77 -6.12
N ILE A 229 -14.95 3.35 -5.08
CA ILE A 229 -14.70 4.15 -3.88
C ILE A 229 -13.22 4.29 -3.56
N SER A 230 -12.85 5.43 -2.98
CA SER A 230 -11.55 5.67 -2.36
C SER A 230 -11.76 6.23 -0.95
N GLN A 231 -10.90 5.80 0.00
CA GLN A 231 -11.06 6.16 1.41
C GLN A 231 -9.75 6.70 2.01
N PRO A 232 -9.32 7.90 1.61
CA PRO A 232 -8.10 8.49 2.15
C PRO A 232 -8.22 8.80 3.64
N ILE A 233 -7.11 8.60 4.34
CA ILE A 233 -6.97 8.86 5.77
C ILE A 233 -6.06 10.07 5.97
N LYS A 234 -6.48 11.02 6.78
CA LYS A 234 -5.64 12.06 7.36
C LYS A 234 -6.02 12.23 8.82
N GLY A 235 -5.03 12.23 9.68
CA GLY A 235 -5.25 12.34 11.12
C GLY A 235 -5.49 10.99 11.81
N THR A 236 -4.79 10.85 12.92
CA THR A 236 -4.85 9.67 13.78
C THR A 236 -4.77 10.11 15.24
N ALA A 237 -5.64 9.57 16.08
CA ALA A 237 -5.55 9.69 17.51
C ALA A 237 -5.48 8.31 18.17
N ARG A 238 -4.73 8.18 19.27
CA ARG A 238 -4.69 6.94 20.06
C ARG A 238 -6.05 6.65 20.70
N ARG A 239 -6.27 5.40 21.03
CA ARG A 239 -7.35 4.97 21.91
C ARG A 239 -6.95 5.16 23.37
N SER A 240 -7.94 5.26 24.25
CA SER A 240 -7.76 5.19 25.69
C SER A 240 -8.67 4.12 26.30
N GLU A 241 -8.19 3.46 27.34
CA GLU A 241 -9.01 2.53 28.14
C GLU A 241 -10.05 3.30 28.99
N ASP A 242 -9.80 4.58 29.30
CA ASP A 242 -10.79 5.45 29.93
C ASP A 242 -11.79 5.96 28.86
N PRO A 243 -13.09 5.61 28.96
CA PRO A 243 -14.10 6.01 27.98
C PRO A 243 -14.27 7.53 27.85
N ALA A 244 -14.03 8.30 28.93
CA ALA A 244 -14.13 9.75 28.88
C ALA A 244 -12.96 10.36 28.13
N GLU A 245 -11.74 9.90 28.37
CA GLU A 245 -10.54 10.30 27.61
C GLU A 245 -10.64 9.86 26.14
N ASP A 246 -11.10 8.64 25.86
CA ASP A 246 -11.27 8.12 24.49
C ASP A 246 -12.24 9.00 23.68
N THR A 247 -13.35 9.39 24.31
CA THR A 247 -14.33 10.30 23.71
C THR A 247 -13.72 11.68 23.43
N LEU A 248 -12.92 12.21 24.38
CA LEU A 248 -12.23 13.50 24.21
C LEU A 248 -11.23 13.46 23.04
N LEU A 249 -10.41 12.41 22.96
CA LEU A 249 -9.44 12.21 21.87
C LEU A 249 -10.14 12.15 20.51
N LYS A 250 -11.27 11.45 20.42
CA LYS A 250 -12.11 11.38 19.23
C LYS A 250 -12.64 12.75 18.82
N GLN A 251 -13.15 13.54 19.80
CA GLN A 251 -13.66 14.89 19.53
C GLN A 251 -12.55 15.88 19.13
N GLN A 252 -11.37 15.78 19.75
CA GLN A 252 -10.21 16.59 19.37
C GLN A 252 -9.78 16.29 17.92
N LEU A 253 -9.72 15.02 17.53
CA LEU A 253 -9.44 14.63 16.15
C LEU A 253 -10.49 15.19 15.18
N ALA A 254 -11.78 15.03 15.49
CA ALA A 254 -12.88 15.54 14.66
C ALA A 254 -12.85 17.06 14.47
N SER A 255 -12.36 17.81 15.47
CA SER A 255 -12.30 19.29 15.46
C SER A 255 -10.94 19.86 15.02
N SER A 256 -9.94 19.02 14.78
CA SER A 256 -8.60 19.46 14.38
C SER A 256 -8.62 20.22 13.05
N ARG A 257 -8.26 21.51 13.10
CA ARG A 257 -8.20 22.35 11.89
C ARG A 257 -7.12 21.88 10.93
N LYS A 258 -5.96 21.42 11.45
CA LYS A 258 -4.85 20.89 10.64
C LYS A 258 -5.33 19.67 9.85
N GLU A 259 -5.81 18.65 10.56
CA GLU A 259 -6.21 17.38 9.95
C GLU A 259 -7.34 17.54 8.92
N ARG A 260 -8.31 18.41 9.22
CA ARG A 260 -9.41 18.71 8.30
C ARG A 260 -8.93 19.46 7.06
N ALA A 261 -8.00 20.41 7.19
CA ALA A 261 -7.44 21.13 6.05
C ALA A 261 -6.65 20.21 5.12
N GLU A 262 -5.80 19.34 5.68
CA GLU A 262 -5.08 18.31 4.91
C GLU A 262 -6.04 17.31 4.24
N ASN A 263 -7.06 16.87 4.97
CA ASN A 263 -8.05 15.93 4.44
C ASN A 263 -8.82 16.52 3.25
N VAL A 264 -9.26 17.79 3.31
CA VAL A 264 -9.96 18.47 2.19
C VAL A 264 -9.09 18.50 0.94
N MET A 265 -7.79 18.81 1.06
CA MET A 265 -6.89 18.83 -0.10
C MET A 265 -6.80 17.46 -0.77
N ILE A 266 -6.71 16.39 0.03
CA ILE A 266 -6.66 15.03 -0.51
C ILE A 266 -8.00 14.59 -1.07
N VAL A 267 -9.13 14.94 -0.44
CA VAL A 267 -10.47 14.70 -0.99
C VAL A 267 -10.63 15.33 -2.36
N ASP A 268 -10.21 16.58 -2.55
CA ASP A 268 -10.28 17.26 -3.85
C ASP A 268 -9.36 16.59 -4.88
N LEU A 269 -8.19 16.13 -4.48
CA LEU A 269 -7.27 15.40 -5.36
C LEU A 269 -7.88 14.06 -5.80
N VAL A 270 -8.45 13.29 -4.88
CA VAL A 270 -9.14 12.02 -5.18
C VAL A 270 -10.36 12.25 -6.07
N ARG A 271 -11.15 13.29 -5.82
CA ARG A 271 -12.27 13.66 -6.70
C ARG A 271 -11.80 13.96 -8.13
N ASN A 272 -10.71 14.69 -8.26
CA ASN A 272 -10.09 14.96 -9.57
C ASN A 272 -9.64 13.66 -10.24
N ASP A 273 -8.97 12.77 -9.53
CA ASP A 273 -8.49 11.48 -10.05
C ASP A 273 -9.65 10.62 -10.55
N LEU A 274 -10.68 10.43 -9.73
CA LEU A 274 -11.86 9.63 -10.07
C LEU A 274 -12.66 10.27 -11.24
N SER A 275 -12.71 11.59 -11.33
CA SER A 275 -13.45 12.30 -12.38
C SER A 275 -12.98 11.97 -13.82
N ARG A 276 -11.74 11.46 -13.95
CA ARG A 276 -11.17 11.05 -15.24
C ARG A 276 -11.81 9.78 -15.82
N CYS A 277 -12.40 8.94 -14.97
CA CYS A 277 -13.05 7.68 -15.36
C CYS A 277 -14.54 7.65 -15.02
N ALA A 278 -15.00 8.56 -14.18
CA ALA A 278 -16.38 8.60 -13.71
C ALA A 278 -17.37 8.99 -14.82
N LEU A 279 -18.56 8.45 -14.75
CA LEU A 279 -19.70 8.98 -15.49
C LEU A 279 -19.97 10.42 -15.05
N PRO A 280 -20.30 11.33 -15.99
CA PRO A 280 -20.49 12.75 -15.69
C PRO A 280 -21.48 12.99 -14.53
N GLY A 281 -21.05 13.79 -13.54
CA GLY A 281 -21.88 14.18 -12.39
C GLY A 281 -22.03 13.12 -11.29
N THR A 282 -21.33 11.97 -11.38
CA THR A 282 -21.47 10.88 -10.39
C THR A 282 -20.44 10.92 -9.26
N VAL A 283 -19.37 11.73 -9.39
CA VAL A 283 -18.38 11.85 -8.30
C VAL A 283 -19.02 12.53 -7.09
N LYS A 284 -18.99 11.85 -5.95
CA LYS A 284 -19.62 12.30 -4.69
C LYS A 284 -18.63 12.14 -3.54
N VAL A 285 -18.81 12.97 -2.52
CA VAL A 285 -18.20 12.80 -1.20
C VAL A 285 -19.30 12.24 -0.30
N ASP A 286 -19.29 10.93 -0.09
CA ASP A 286 -20.33 10.25 0.70
C ASP A 286 -20.14 10.52 2.19
N GLU A 287 -18.89 10.62 2.63
CA GLU A 287 -18.53 11.00 4.00
C GLU A 287 -17.33 11.93 3.97
N LEU A 288 -17.43 13.07 4.69
CA LEU A 288 -16.36 14.02 4.86
C LEU A 288 -16.00 14.11 6.35
N PHE A 289 -14.71 13.88 6.67
CA PHE A 289 -14.19 13.92 8.05
C PHE A 289 -14.84 12.94 9.03
N GLY A 290 -15.22 11.74 8.57
CA GLY A 290 -15.73 10.70 9.45
C GLY A 290 -14.64 10.22 10.42
N VAL A 291 -14.96 10.19 11.74
CA VAL A 291 -14.03 9.61 12.72
C VAL A 291 -14.39 8.16 12.99
N HIS A 292 -13.60 7.28 12.42
CA HIS A 292 -13.74 5.83 12.56
C HIS A 292 -12.85 5.31 13.69
N SER A 293 -13.45 4.55 14.61
CA SER A 293 -12.74 3.97 15.75
C SER A 293 -12.37 2.51 15.44
N PHE A 294 -11.08 2.22 15.44
CA PHE A 294 -10.51 0.89 15.36
C PHE A 294 -10.07 0.41 16.76
N GLU A 295 -9.57 -0.80 16.87
CA GLU A 295 -9.15 -1.34 18.18
C GLU A 295 -8.06 -0.48 18.84
N THR A 296 -7.08 -0.01 18.07
CA THR A 296 -5.89 0.66 18.57
C THR A 296 -5.87 2.17 18.36
N VAL A 297 -6.66 2.68 17.41
CA VAL A 297 -6.65 4.09 17.00
C VAL A 297 -8.01 4.59 16.53
N HIS A 298 -8.18 5.92 16.54
CA HIS A 298 -9.20 6.63 15.77
C HIS A 298 -8.55 7.20 14.51
N HIS A 299 -9.21 7.08 13.37
CA HIS A 299 -8.80 7.70 12.11
C HIS A 299 -9.85 8.68 11.59
N LEU A 300 -9.38 9.78 11.00
CA LEU A 300 -10.21 10.70 10.23
C LEU A 300 -10.22 10.23 8.77
N ILE A 301 -11.33 9.69 8.32
CA ILE A 301 -11.51 9.08 7.00
C ILE A 301 -12.55 9.89 6.22
N SER A 302 -12.28 10.12 4.94
CA SER A 302 -13.30 10.58 4.00
C SER A 302 -13.56 9.51 2.96
N THR A 303 -14.80 9.39 2.50
CA THR A 303 -15.19 8.43 1.48
C THR A 303 -15.65 9.19 0.24
N ILE A 304 -14.97 8.92 -0.88
CA ILE A 304 -15.30 9.47 -2.19
C ILE A 304 -15.74 8.32 -3.09
N SER A 305 -16.87 8.48 -3.75
CA SER A 305 -17.39 7.50 -4.69
C SER A 305 -17.64 8.08 -6.06
N CYS A 306 -17.72 7.21 -7.07
CA CYS A 306 -18.21 7.52 -8.38
C CYS A 306 -18.80 6.28 -9.06
N GLU A 307 -19.63 6.49 -10.08
CA GLU A 307 -20.05 5.45 -11.01
C GLU A 307 -19.15 5.49 -12.25
N VAL A 308 -18.78 4.32 -12.75
CA VAL A 308 -17.97 4.16 -13.95
C VAL A 308 -18.75 3.36 -15.00
N ASP A 309 -18.39 3.54 -16.27
CA ASP A 309 -18.92 2.70 -17.34
C ASP A 309 -18.48 1.24 -17.14
N ALA A 310 -19.31 0.30 -17.61
CA ALA A 310 -19.00 -1.13 -17.52
C ALA A 310 -17.71 -1.52 -18.26
N SER A 311 -17.31 -0.76 -19.27
CA SER A 311 -16.08 -0.96 -20.03
C SER A 311 -14.83 -0.38 -19.34
N CYS A 312 -15.01 0.45 -18.29
CA CYS A 312 -13.90 0.97 -17.49
C CYS A 312 -13.33 -0.15 -16.63
N ASP A 313 -12.10 -0.54 -16.86
CA ASP A 313 -11.44 -1.63 -16.14
C ASP A 313 -10.47 -1.15 -15.04
N TRP A 314 -9.80 -2.10 -14.40
CA TRP A 314 -8.79 -1.81 -13.39
C TRP A 314 -7.63 -0.97 -13.95
N VAL A 315 -7.22 -1.22 -15.20
CA VAL A 315 -6.12 -0.49 -15.86
C VAL A 315 -6.47 0.98 -16.06
N ASP A 316 -7.70 1.29 -16.47
CA ASP A 316 -8.15 2.66 -16.65
C ASP A 316 -8.14 3.43 -15.32
N LEU A 317 -8.62 2.80 -14.26
CA LEU A 317 -8.66 3.39 -12.93
C LEU A 317 -7.26 3.62 -12.37
N MET A 318 -6.34 2.65 -12.55
CA MET A 318 -4.94 2.84 -12.15
C MET A 318 -4.27 3.98 -12.93
N LYS A 319 -4.42 4.04 -14.23
CA LYS A 319 -3.88 5.14 -15.05
C LYS A 319 -4.43 6.51 -14.66
N ALA A 320 -5.68 6.58 -14.25
CA ALA A 320 -6.34 7.83 -13.89
C ALA A 320 -5.92 8.35 -12.51
N SER A 321 -5.64 7.46 -11.56
CA SER A 321 -5.52 7.83 -10.15
C SER A 321 -4.17 7.53 -9.51
N PHE A 322 -3.37 6.61 -10.07
CA PHE A 322 -2.07 6.24 -9.49
C PHE A 322 -0.97 7.27 -9.78
N PRO A 323 -0.06 7.54 -8.84
CA PRO A 323 -0.12 7.10 -7.44
C PRO A 323 -1.16 7.90 -6.64
N MET A 324 -1.58 7.30 -5.50
CA MET A 324 -2.62 7.88 -4.66
C MET A 324 -2.23 9.25 -4.10
N GLY A 325 -3.24 10.14 -4.00
CA GLY A 325 -3.05 11.52 -3.55
C GLY A 325 -2.48 11.62 -2.14
N SER A 326 -2.93 10.74 -1.21
CA SER A 326 -2.48 10.72 0.18
C SER A 326 -0.97 10.46 0.36
N MET A 327 -0.33 9.89 -0.65
CA MET A 327 1.10 9.54 -0.65
C MET A 327 1.94 10.44 -1.57
N THR A 328 1.34 11.42 -2.24
CA THR A 328 2.03 12.34 -3.16
C THR A 328 1.94 13.79 -2.67
N GLY A 329 0.88 14.47 -2.93
CA GLY A 329 0.62 15.87 -2.57
C GLY A 329 -0.18 16.60 -3.64
N ALA A 330 -0.35 17.89 -3.45
CA ALA A 330 -1.14 18.74 -4.32
C ALA A 330 -0.36 19.97 -4.81
N PRO A 331 -0.38 20.31 -6.11
CA PRO A 331 -0.82 19.51 -7.26
C PRO A 331 0.04 18.25 -7.44
N LYS A 332 -0.59 17.11 -7.81
CA LYS A 332 0.06 15.78 -7.80
C LYS A 332 1.40 15.74 -8.56
N LEU A 333 1.43 16.17 -9.82
CA LEU A 333 2.64 16.13 -10.66
C LEU A 333 3.76 16.99 -10.09
N SER A 334 3.45 18.22 -9.68
CA SER A 334 4.42 19.13 -9.08
C SER A 334 4.98 18.54 -7.77
N ALA A 335 4.13 18.00 -6.90
CA ALA A 335 4.55 17.35 -5.67
C ALA A 335 5.51 16.18 -5.94
N MET A 336 5.16 15.28 -6.87
CA MET A 336 6.02 14.16 -7.25
C MET A 336 7.38 14.60 -7.78
N GLN A 337 7.46 15.68 -8.58
CA GLN A 337 8.72 16.23 -9.09
C GLN A 337 9.61 16.77 -7.97
N TRP A 338 9.03 17.40 -6.95
CA TRP A 338 9.79 17.91 -5.81
C TRP A 338 10.21 16.80 -4.86
N ILE A 339 9.36 15.80 -4.62
CA ILE A 339 9.66 14.60 -3.85
C ILE A 339 10.87 13.88 -4.47
N GLU A 340 10.89 13.68 -5.80
CA GLU A 340 11.97 13.01 -6.52
C GLU A 340 13.33 13.71 -6.35
N ARG A 341 13.34 15.02 -6.13
CA ARG A 341 14.59 15.79 -5.92
C ARG A 341 15.18 15.61 -4.53
N HIS A 342 14.34 15.27 -3.55
CA HIS A 342 14.72 15.23 -2.14
C HIS A 342 14.82 13.82 -1.57
N GLU A 343 14.06 12.87 -2.09
CA GLU A 343 14.15 11.48 -1.67
C GLU A 343 15.37 10.80 -2.32
N ARG A 344 16.30 10.34 -1.48
CA ARG A 344 17.53 9.67 -1.93
C ARG A 344 17.31 8.22 -2.35
N VAL A 345 16.32 7.57 -1.76
CA VAL A 345 16.00 6.16 -1.97
C VAL A 345 14.64 6.06 -2.63
N SER A 346 14.57 5.30 -3.71
CA SER A 346 13.29 4.98 -4.35
C SER A 346 12.36 4.28 -3.36
N ARG A 347 11.07 4.62 -3.41
CA ARG A 347 10.06 4.07 -2.48
C ARG A 347 9.78 2.59 -2.71
N GLY A 348 10.01 2.08 -3.92
CA GLY A 348 9.67 0.70 -4.28
C GLY A 348 8.18 0.42 -4.13
N ILE A 349 7.83 -0.61 -3.33
CA ILE A 349 6.43 -0.94 -3.05
C ILE A 349 5.79 0.01 -2.03
N TYR A 350 6.55 0.67 -1.16
CA TYR A 350 6.00 1.66 -0.24
C TYR A 350 5.34 2.81 -1.00
N SER A 351 4.19 3.28 -0.54
CA SER A 351 3.34 4.23 -1.26
C SER A 351 2.77 3.70 -2.58
N GLY A 352 2.93 2.41 -2.85
CA GLY A 352 2.24 1.68 -3.88
C GLY A 352 0.94 1.06 -3.38
N THR A 353 0.46 0.05 -4.07
CA THR A 353 -0.82 -0.60 -3.77
C THR A 353 -0.72 -2.12 -3.86
N LEU A 354 -1.42 -2.82 -2.99
CA LEU A 354 -1.53 -4.27 -2.93
C LEU A 354 -3.00 -4.66 -2.81
N GLY A 355 -3.43 -5.69 -3.52
CA GLY A 355 -4.80 -6.13 -3.44
C GLY A 355 -5.12 -7.31 -4.33
N TYR A 356 -6.39 -7.41 -4.72
CA TYR A 356 -6.91 -8.47 -5.57
C TYR A 356 -7.95 -7.94 -6.55
N ILE A 357 -8.11 -8.69 -7.66
CA ILE A 357 -9.17 -8.52 -8.65
C ILE A 357 -9.93 -9.84 -8.71
N GLU A 358 -11.26 -9.77 -8.65
CA GLU A 358 -12.16 -10.92 -8.78
C GLU A 358 -12.44 -11.25 -10.26
N PRO A 359 -12.88 -12.47 -10.58
CA PRO A 359 -13.19 -12.87 -11.97
C PRO A 359 -14.27 -12.00 -12.63
N ASN A 360 -15.16 -11.35 -11.86
CA ASN A 360 -16.19 -10.43 -12.35
C ASN A 360 -15.68 -9.00 -12.58
N GLY A 361 -14.38 -8.73 -12.29
CA GLY A 361 -13.76 -7.40 -12.42
C GLY A 361 -13.89 -6.51 -11.18
N ASP A 362 -14.56 -6.94 -10.12
CA ASP A 362 -14.53 -6.26 -8.83
C ASP A 362 -13.12 -6.36 -8.22
N PHE A 363 -12.73 -5.37 -7.43
CA PHE A 363 -11.41 -5.38 -6.82
C PHE A 363 -11.37 -4.58 -5.51
N ASP A 364 -10.37 -4.85 -4.68
CA ASP A 364 -10.05 -4.05 -3.49
C ASP A 364 -8.53 -3.96 -3.32
N PHE A 365 -8.01 -2.73 -3.24
CA PHE A 365 -6.59 -2.42 -3.14
C PHE A 365 -6.34 -1.44 -2.00
N ASN A 366 -5.30 -1.72 -1.19
CA ASN A 366 -4.84 -0.85 -0.13
C ASN A 366 -3.77 0.14 -0.60
N VAL A 367 -3.38 1.05 0.28
CA VAL A 367 -2.13 1.82 0.20
C VAL A 367 -1.05 1.07 0.97
N VAL A 368 0.09 0.75 0.35
CA VAL A 368 1.18 0.05 1.06
C VAL A 368 1.94 1.02 1.93
N ILE A 369 1.54 1.08 3.20
CA ILE A 369 2.16 1.85 4.29
C ILE A 369 2.22 1.00 5.55
N ARG A 370 2.97 1.43 6.58
CA ARG A 370 3.14 0.68 7.84
C ARG A 370 3.60 -0.76 7.59
N SER A 371 4.60 -0.91 6.72
CA SER A 371 5.01 -2.21 6.18
C SER A 371 6.52 -2.40 6.30
N ILE A 372 6.93 -3.66 6.45
CA ILE A 372 8.31 -4.11 6.33
C ILE A 372 8.43 -4.91 5.04
N GLN A 373 9.38 -4.53 4.20
CA GLN A 373 9.84 -5.31 3.05
C GLN A 373 11.06 -6.13 3.48
N TYR A 374 11.13 -7.37 3.07
CA TYR A 374 12.28 -8.23 3.33
C TYR A 374 12.68 -8.98 2.07
N HIS A 375 13.97 -8.91 1.74
CA HIS A 375 14.60 -9.69 0.69
C HIS A 375 15.46 -10.77 1.31
N ALA A 376 15.04 -12.04 1.24
CA ALA A 376 15.67 -13.13 1.95
C ALA A 376 17.13 -13.38 1.50
N ASP A 377 17.40 -13.41 0.19
CA ASP A 377 18.74 -13.66 -0.35
C ASP A 377 19.73 -12.54 -0.02
N GLN A 378 19.27 -11.29 0.00
CA GLN A 378 20.09 -10.13 0.38
C GLN A 378 20.12 -9.91 1.89
N ARG A 379 19.28 -10.62 2.65
CA ARG A 379 19.12 -10.45 4.09
C ARG A 379 18.78 -9.00 4.48
N LEU A 380 18.04 -8.31 3.60
CA LEU A 380 17.79 -6.89 3.70
C LEU A 380 16.33 -6.62 4.11
N LEU A 381 16.19 -5.90 5.21
CA LEU A 381 14.94 -5.34 5.69
C LEU A 381 14.85 -3.87 5.32
N GLN A 382 13.65 -3.42 4.92
CA GLN A 382 13.37 -2.01 4.65
C GLN A 382 11.99 -1.63 5.16
N CYS A 383 11.90 -0.45 5.77
CA CYS A 383 10.66 0.19 6.19
C CYS A 383 10.71 1.66 5.82
N ASN A 384 9.69 2.15 5.13
CA ASN A 384 9.56 3.55 4.79
C ASN A 384 8.43 4.19 5.61
N VAL A 385 8.60 5.45 5.95
CA VAL A 385 7.59 6.29 6.60
C VAL A 385 7.62 7.68 6.01
N GLY A 386 6.51 8.41 6.13
CA GLY A 386 6.45 9.78 5.64
C GLY A 386 5.43 10.61 6.39
N GLY A 387 5.54 11.92 6.20
CA GLY A 387 4.64 12.94 6.72
C GLY A 387 4.32 13.98 5.68
N ALA A 388 3.23 14.70 5.88
CA ALA A 388 2.78 15.77 4.99
C ALA A 388 3.48 17.08 5.37
N ILE A 389 4.27 17.62 4.46
CA ILE A 389 4.83 18.97 4.59
C ILE A 389 3.82 19.95 4.01
N THR A 390 3.37 20.89 4.84
CA THR A 390 2.38 21.92 4.49
C THR A 390 2.90 23.32 4.88
N ALA A 391 2.19 24.36 4.48
CA ALA A 391 2.63 25.75 4.72
C ALA A 391 2.78 26.13 6.21
N LEU A 392 2.04 25.48 7.07
CA LEU A 392 1.94 25.79 8.52
C LEU A 392 2.43 24.65 9.42
N CYS A 393 3.04 23.59 8.88
CA CYS A 393 3.56 22.52 9.68
C CYS A 393 4.83 22.95 10.46
N ASP A 394 5.02 22.37 11.63
CA ASP A 394 6.28 22.43 12.35
C ASP A 394 7.15 21.24 11.92
N LEU A 395 8.30 21.52 11.31
CA LEU A 395 9.15 20.50 10.72
C LEU A 395 9.73 19.52 11.74
N GLU A 396 9.99 19.97 12.96
CA GLU A 396 10.44 19.12 14.06
C GLU A 396 9.33 18.17 14.53
N GLU A 397 8.10 18.67 14.61
CA GLU A 397 6.95 17.82 14.96
C GLU A 397 6.63 16.82 13.85
N GLU A 398 6.74 17.20 12.57
CA GLU A 398 6.58 16.26 11.43
C GLU A 398 7.66 15.18 11.44
N TYR A 399 8.91 15.52 11.77
CA TYR A 399 9.97 14.52 11.93
C TYR A 399 9.67 13.55 13.08
N LYS A 400 9.25 14.06 14.26
CA LYS A 400 8.85 13.21 15.38
C LYS A 400 7.68 12.29 15.03
N GLU A 401 6.71 12.79 14.26
CA GLU A 401 5.59 11.99 13.76
C GLU A 401 6.07 10.86 12.85
N CYS A 402 7.03 11.14 11.94
CA CYS A 402 7.67 10.10 11.12
C CYS A 402 8.35 9.03 11.98
N LEU A 403 9.10 9.42 13.01
CA LEU A 403 9.74 8.47 13.92
C LEU A 403 8.73 7.64 14.72
N LEU A 404 7.62 8.24 15.14
CA LEU A 404 6.54 7.55 15.83
C LEU A 404 5.87 6.52 14.91
N LYS A 405 5.62 6.88 13.64
CA LYS A 405 5.11 5.96 12.63
C LYS A 405 6.09 4.80 12.38
N ALA A 406 7.39 5.08 12.34
CA ALA A 406 8.42 4.06 12.20
C ALA A 406 8.45 3.12 13.39
N SER A 407 8.50 3.63 14.62
CA SER A 407 8.60 2.82 15.84
C SER A 407 7.44 1.83 15.95
N ALA A 408 6.24 2.23 15.57
CA ALA A 408 5.08 1.33 15.57
C ALA A 408 5.29 0.05 14.75
N VAL A 409 6.12 0.14 13.70
CA VAL A 409 6.46 -0.97 12.80
C VAL A 409 7.76 -1.66 13.22
N LEU A 410 8.82 -0.88 13.48
CA LEU A 410 10.16 -1.40 13.72
C LEU A 410 10.28 -2.17 15.05
N ASP A 411 9.48 -1.80 16.05
CA ASP A 411 9.53 -2.42 17.39
C ASP A 411 9.13 -3.89 17.43
N VAL A 412 8.54 -4.42 16.34
CA VAL A 412 8.22 -5.86 16.27
C VAL A 412 9.47 -6.74 16.12
N LEU A 413 10.60 -6.13 15.75
CA LEU A 413 11.90 -6.75 15.54
C LEU A 413 13.01 -6.21 16.49
N ARG A 414 12.61 -5.47 17.53
CA ARG A 414 13.50 -4.95 18.57
C ARG A 414 13.54 -5.81 19.82
#